data_244cb2f0598b3a6d8dee46a47d8f42b5
#
_entry.id   244cb2f0598b3a6d8dee46a47d8f42b5
#
_cell.length_a   1.000
_cell.length_b   1.000
_cell.length_c   1.000
_cell.angle_alpha   90.00
_cell.angle_beta   90.00
_cell.angle_gamma   90.00
#
_symmetry.space_group_name_H-M   'P 1'
#
loop_
_entity.id
_entity.type
_entity.pdbx_description
1 polymer ?
#
loop_
_entity_poly.entity_id
_entity_poly.type
_entity_poly.pdbx_seq_one_letter_code
_entity_poly.pdbx_strand_id
1 'polypeptide(L)'
;MCIRDSPWVEDASNEYIKRFGIDYALVLKMIKPAKRKEGRKIASLLIEEEQKIKAALPHRTRLVVMDETGRAMNSMAFAKLLQYWGQQSLDPCFIIGSADGVSENLKKQSTLLQLSEFSLPHGLAKVILIEQLYRAVSIIKGLPYHRS
;
A
#
# COMPACT_ATOMS: atom_id res chain seq x y z
N MET A 1 5.10 7.24 19.29
CA MET A 1 4.42 5.97 19.58
C MET A 1 4.65 5.05 18.39
N CYS A 2 5.41 3.97 18.55
CA CYS A 2 5.43 2.94 17.51
C CYS A 2 4.03 2.33 17.49
N ILE A 3 3.26 2.64 16.47
CA ILE A 3 1.98 1.98 16.28
C ILE A 3 2.32 0.58 15.78
N ARG A 4 2.47 -0.37 16.71
CA ARG A 4 2.29 -1.76 16.35
C ARG A 4 0.85 -1.88 15.88
N ASP A 5 0.66 -2.56 14.76
CA ASP A 5 -0.68 -2.90 14.34
C ASP A 5 -1.40 -3.60 15.50
N SER A 6 -2.69 -3.35 15.62
CA SER A 6 -3.51 -4.10 16.56
C SER A 6 -3.48 -5.59 16.20
N PRO A 7 -3.58 -6.52 17.16
CA PRO A 7 -3.52 -7.96 16.90
C PRO A 7 -4.45 -8.42 15.78
N TRP A 8 -5.65 -7.87 15.70
CA TRP A 8 -6.61 -8.21 14.65
C TRP A 8 -6.14 -7.80 13.24
N VAL A 9 -5.39 -6.69 13.13
CA VAL A 9 -4.81 -6.23 11.85
C VAL A 9 -3.70 -7.18 11.41
N GLU A 10 -2.85 -7.60 12.34
CA GLU A 10 -1.80 -8.59 12.07
C GLU A 10 -2.41 -9.93 11.66
N ASP A 11 -3.40 -10.42 12.38
CA ASP A 11 -4.08 -11.68 12.10
C ASP A 11 -4.78 -11.66 10.74
N ALA A 12 -5.55 -10.61 10.44
CA ALA A 12 -6.23 -10.45 9.17
C ALA A 12 -5.24 -10.31 8.01
N SER A 13 -4.18 -9.54 8.18
CA SER A 13 -3.12 -9.39 7.17
C SER A 13 -2.44 -10.72 6.87
N ASN A 14 -2.07 -11.46 7.90
CA ASN A 14 -1.41 -12.77 7.76
C ASN A 14 -2.34 -13.81 7.10
N GLU A 15 -3.65 -13.75 7.37
CA GLU A 15 -4.63 -14.63 6.75
C GLU A 15 -4.61 -14.51 5.21
N TYR A 16 -4.44 -13.30 4.68
CA TYR A 16 -4.34 -13.08 3.24
C TYR A 16 -2.93 -13.26 2.71
N ILE A 17 -1.90 -12.81 3.42
CA ILE A 17 -0.50 -12.90 2.97
C ILE A 17 -0.10 -14.35 2.70
N LYS A 18 -0.49 -15.30 3.56
CA LYS A 18 -0.20 -16.73 3.38
C LYS A 18 -0.82 -17.37 2.13
N ARG A 19 -1.81 -16.71 1.51
CA ARG A 19 -2.48 -17.19 0.29
C ARG A 19 -1.73 -16.82 -1.00
N PHE A 20 -0.77 -15.87 -0.92
CA PHE A 20 0.04 -15.51 -2.06
C PHE A 20 1.02 -16.62 -2.41
N GLY A 21 1.12 -16.94 -3.71
CA GLY A 21 2.11 -17.88 -4.23
C GLY A 21 3.49 -17.25 -4.43
N ILE A 22 4.45 -18.07 -4.85
CA ILE A 22 5.84 -17.63 -5.11
C ILE A 22 5.91 -16.62 -6.26
N ASP A 23 5.07 -16.78 -7.27
CA ASP A 23 5.00 -15.95 -8.48
C ASP A 23 4.45 -14.55 -8.22
N TYR A 24 3.67 -14.38 -7.16
CA TYR A 24 3.11 -13.09 -6.72
C TYR A 24 3.32 -12.92 -5.20
N ALA A 25 4.56 -13.04 -4.76
CA ALA A 25 4.87 -12.91 -3.34
C ALA A 25 4.63 -11.49 -2.84
N LEU A 26 3.88 -11.35 -1.75
CA LEU A 26 3.70 -10.08 -1.06
C LEU A 26 4.72 -9.95 0.06
N VAL A 27 5.54 -8.90 0.00
CA VAL A 27 6.50 -8.54 1.04
C VAL A 27 6.00 -7.31 1.78
N LEU A 28 5.73 -7.45 3.06
CA LEU A 28 5.29 -6.36 3.92
C LEU A 28 6.50 -5.74 4.65
N LYS A 29 6.67 -4.43 4.50
CA LYS A 29 7.71 -3.67 5.19
C LYS A 29 7.10 -2.60 6.08
N MET A 30 7.43 -2.64 7.36
CA MET A 30 7.01 -1.64 8.33
C MET A 30 8.06 -0.54 8.42
N ILE A 31 7.68 0.67 8.03
CA ILE A 31 8.54 1.85 8.12
C ILE A 31 8.22 2.56 9.45
N LYS A 32 9.25 2.74 10.27
CA LYS A 32 9.09 3.44 11.55
C LYS A 32 8.78 4.92 11.30
N PRO A 33 7.64 5.43 11.79
CA PRO A 33 7.30 6.84 11.65
C PRO A 33 8.37 7.75 12.27
N ALA A 34 8.49 8.97 11.74
CA ALA A 34 9.32 10.00 12.36
C ALA A 34 8.78 10.36 13.76
N LYS A 35 9.69 10.63 14.70
CA LYS A 35 9.30 10.99 16.07
C LYS A 35 8.62 12.36 16.06
N ARG A 36 7.36 12.37 16.46
CA ARG A 36 6.59 13.60 16.66
C ARG A 36 6.98 14.22 18.00
N LYS A 37 7.85 15.22 17.92
CA LYS A 37 8.25 16.03 19.06
C LYS A 37 7.58 17.40 18.96
N GLU A 38 7.33 17.99 20.12
CA GLU A 38 6.82 19.35 20.20
C GLU A 38 7.71 20.32 19.41
N GLY A 39 7.10 21.21 18.62
CA GLY A 39 7.79 22.17 17.77
C GLY A 39 8.31 21.68 16.41
N ARG A 40 8.19 20.39 16.07
CA ARG A 40 8.53 19.91 14.73
C ARG A 40 7.37 20.13 13.74
N LYS A 41 7.69 20.71 12.59
CA LYS A 41 6.71 20.88 11.49
C LYS A 41 6.39 19.53 10.85
N ILE A 42 5.13 19.30 10.53
CA ILE A 42 4.65 18.07 9.86
C ILE A 42 5.42 17.84 8.56
N ALA A 43 5.65 18.88 7.75
CA ALA A 43 6.38 18.76 6.50
C ALA A 43 7.79 18.15 6.69
N SER A 44 8.53 18.51 7.75
CA SER A 44 9.85 17.94 8.03
C SER A 44 9.77 16.47 8.46
N LEU A 45 8.73 16.08 9.18
CA LEU A 45 8.47 14.70 9.56
C LEU A 45 8.20 13.82 8.33
N LEU A 46 7.38 14.32 7.41
CA LEU A 46 7.04 13.61 6.18
C LEU A 46 8.24 13.45 5.24
N ILE A 47 9.15 14.43 5.21
CA ILE A 47 10.41 14.31 4.46
C ILE A 47 11.31 13.22 5.07
N GLU A 48 11.41 13.16 6.40
CA GLU A 48 12.17 12.09 7.07
C GLU A 48 11.56 10.71 6.78
N GLU A 49 10.25 10.59 6.82
CA GLU A 49 9.53 9.36 6.48
C GLU A 49 9.73 8.98 5.00
N GLU A 50 9.69 9.93 4.08
CA GLU A 50 9.98 9.73 2.65
C GLU A 50 11.38 9.12 2.44
N GLN A 51 12.40 9.65 3.12
CA GLN A 51 13.76 9.11 3.02
C GLN A 51 13.85 7.65 3.46
N LYS A 52 13.17 7.30 4.56
CA LYS A 52 13.08 5.92 5.04
C LYS A 52 12.36 5.00 4.05
N ILE A 53 11.27 5.47 3.46
CA ILE A 53 10.53 4.74 2.43
C ILE A 53 11.44 4.50 1.22
N LYS A 54 12.07 5.53 0.70
CA LYS A 54 12.96 5.41 -0.47
C LYS A 54 14.14 4.47 -0.23
N ALA A 55 14.72 4.49 0.98
CA ALA A 55 15.80 3.57 1.35
C ALA A 55 15.35 2.10 1.39
N ALA A 56 14.07 1.83 1.61
CA ALA A 56 13.51 0.49 1.67
C ALA A 56 13.01 -0.04 0.32
N LEU A 57 13.00 0.79 -0.73
CA LEU A 57 12.48 0.40 -2.04
C LEU A 57 13.44 -0.52 -2.79
N PRO A 58 12.92 -1.59 -3.43
CA PRO A 58 13.68 -2.36 -4.39
C PRO A 58 13.94 -1.57 -5.68
N HIS A 59 14.85 -2.07 -6.51
CA HIS A 59 15.07 -1.51 -7.85
C HIS A 59 13.87 -1.79 -8.76
N ARG A 60 13.65 -0.89 -9.75
CA ARG A 60 12.57 -1.00 -10.76
C ARG A 60 11.16 -1.03 -10.15
N THR A 61 10.94 -0.20 -9.15
CA THR A 61 9.68 -0.13 -8.43
C THR A 61 8.73 0.90 -9.04
N ARG A 62 7.46 0.53 -9.20
CA ARG A 62 6.37 1.46 -9.43
C ARG A 62 5.80 1.91 -8.09
N LEU A 63 5.96 3.19 -7.78
CA LEU A 63 5.42 3.77 -6.54
C LEU A 63 3.91 3.99 -6.67
N VAL A 64 3.16 3.48 -5.71
CA VAL A 64 1.71 3.63 -5.61
C VAL A 64 1.38 4.09 -4.19
N VAL A 65 0.90 5.30 -4.06
CA VAL A 65 0.47 5.83 -2.77
C VAL A 65 -1.04 5.70 -2.66
N MET A 66 -1.49 5.11 -1.56
CA MET A 66 -2.90 5.08 -1.21
C MET A 66 -3.28 6.41 -0.59
N ASP A 67 -4.11 7.16 -1.29
CA ASP A 67 -4.47 8.54 -0.94
C ASP A 67 -5.94 8.80 -1.25
N GLU A 68 -6.60 9.60 -0.43
CA GLU A 68 -8.02 9.95 -0.60
C GLU A 68 -8.29 10.75 -1.89
N THR A 69 -7.28 11.45 -2.40
CA THR A 69 -7.35 12.21 -3.66
C THR A 69 -6.96 11.38 -4.88
N GLY A 70 -6.63 10.11 -4.68
CA GLY A 70 -6.22 9.20 -5.73
C GLY A 70 -7.37 8.75 -6.63
N ARG A 71 -7.00 8.09 -7.71
CA ARG A 71 -7.98 7.52 -8.64
C ARG A 71 -8.74 6.37 -8.00
N ALA A 72 -10.06 6.46 -7.99
CA ALA A 72 -10.94 5.36 -7.62
C ALA A 72 -11.04 4.32 -8.74
N MET A 73 -11.07 3.04 -8.39
CA MET A 73 -11.26 1.96 -9.34
C MET A 73 -11.89 0.74 -8.68
N ASN A 74 -12.56 -0.07 -9.48
CA ASN A 74 -13.08 -1.34 -8.99
C ASN A 74 -11.99 -2.44 -9.01
N SER A 75 -12.30 -3.59 -8.42
CA SER A 75 -11.35 -4.71 -8.31
C SER A 75 -10.87 -5.25 -9.67
N MET A 76 -11.74 -5.26 -10.69
CA MET A 76 -11.35 -5.69 -12.03
C MET A 76 -10.36 -4.73 -12.69
N ALA A 77 -10.59 -3.43 -12.57
CA ALA A 77 -9.66 -2.41 -13.09
C ALA A 77 -8.32 -2.45 -12.34
N PHE A 78 -8.34 -2.70 -11.04
CA PHE A 78 -7.14 -2.86 -10.23
C PHE A 78 -6.33 -4.09 -10.66
N ALA A 79 -6.97 -5.23 -10.92
CA ALA A 79 -6.31 -6.42 -11.44
C ALA A 79 -5.65 -6.16 -12.81
N LYS A 80 -6.33 -5.47 -13.72
CA LYS A 80 -5.77 -5.08 -15.03
C LYS A 80 -4.56 -4.17 -14.90
N LEU A 81 -4.60 -3.23 -13.95
CA LEU A 81 -3.48 -2.33 -13.68
C LEU A 81 -2.25 -3.09 -13.17
N LEU A 82 -2.43 -4.00 -12.23
CA LEU A 82 -1.36 -4.87 -11.72
C LEU A 82 -0.76 -5.73 -12.84
N GLN A 83 -1.60 -6.33 -13.68
CA GLN A 83 -1.15 -7.13 -14.81
C GLN A 83 -0.34 -6.29 -15.80
N TYR A 84 -0.78 -5.07 -16.09
CA TYR A 84 -0.07 -4.13 -16.96
C TYR A 84 1.32 -3.80 -16.41
N TRP A 85 1.45 -3.49 -15.12
CA TRP A 85 2.75 -3.21 -14.51
C TRP A 85 3.67 -4.44 -14.55
N GLY A 86 3.12 -5.63 -14.31
CA GLY A 86 3.87 -6.88 -14.45
C GLY A 86 4.44 -7.09 -15.85
N GLN A 87 3.66 -6.78 -16.89
CA GLN A 87 4.09 -6.84 -18.28
C GLN A 87 5.22 -5.82 -18.60
N GLN A 88 5.27 -4.71 -17.87
CA GLN A 88 6.35 -3.72 -17.97
C GLN A 88 7.57 -4.08 -17.11
N SER A 89 7.58 -5.24 -16.48
CA SER A 89 8.62 -5.65 -15.53
C SER A 89 8.81 -4.64 -14.37
N LEU A 90 7.72 -4.03 -13.94
CA LEU A 90 7.68 -3.12 -12.80
C LEU A 90 7.06 -3.81 -11.59
N ASP A 91 7.76 -3.79 -10.47
CA ASP A 91 7.23 -4.26 -9.20
C ASP A 91 6.47 -3.11 -8.51
N PRO A 92 5.13 -3.21 -8.34
CA PRO A 92 4.41 -2.18 -7.63
C PRO A 92 4.75 -2.20 -6.14
N CYS A 93 5.04 -1.03 -5.59
CA CYS A 93 5.21 -0.85 -4.16
C CYS A 93 4.11 0.07 -3.65
N PHE A 94 3.19 -0.49 -2.89
CA PHE A 94 2.06 0.22 -2.31
C PHE A 94 2.47 0.84 -0.98
N ILE A 95 2.19 2.13 -0.83
CA ILE A 95 2.55 2.90 0.35
C ILE A 95 1.27 3.38 1.02
N ILE A 96 1.12 3.01 2.29
CA ILE A 96 0.12 3.57 3.19
C ILE A 96 0.86 4.52 4.12
N GLY A 97 0.53 5.80 4.04
CA GLY A 97 1.17 6.84 4.84
C GLY A 97 0.86 6.74 6.34
N SER A 98 1.56 7.53 7.11
CA SER A 98 1.26 7.75 8.53
C SER A 98 -0.06 8.52 8.70
N ALA A 99 -0.43 8.85 9.93
CA ALA A 99 -1.63 9.64 10.23
C ALA A 99 -1.64 11.01 9.52
N ASP A 100 -0.47 11.55 9.21
CA ASP A 100 -0.31 12.81 8.47
C ASP A 100 -0.15 12.62 6.95
N GLY A 101 -0.33 11.38 6.45
CA GLY A 101 -0.16 11.03 5.04
C GLY A 101 1.29 10.81 4.64
N VAL A 102 1.61 11.18 3.41
CA VAL A 102 2.97 11.15 2.85
C VAL A 102 3.35 12.53 2.31
N SER A 103 4.65 12.75 2.06
CA SER A 103 5.11 14.03 1.53
C SER A 103 4.54 14.33 0.15
N GLU A 104 4.33 15.62 -0.15
CA GLU A 104 3.88 16.06 -1.48
C GLU A 104 4.88 15.64 -2.58
N ASN A 105 6.17 15.64 -2.28
CA ASN A 105 7.20 15.20 -3.21
C ASN A 105 7.05 13.72 -3.57
N LEU A 106 6.77 12.85 -2.60
CA LEU A 106 6.53 11.44 -2.83
C LEU A 106 5.24 11.21 -3.65
N LYS A 107 4.17 11.96 -3.35
CA LYS A 107 2.92 11.91 -4.13
C LYS A 107 3.15 12.25 -5.60
N LYS A 108 3.91 13.29 -5.89
CA LYS A 108 4.22 13.72 -7.27
C LYS A 108 4.98 12.65 -8.08
N GLN A 109 5.75 11.81 -7.41
CA GLN A 109 6.52 10.73 -8.04
C GLN A 109 5.77 9.40 -8.13
N SER A 110 4.54 9.36 -7.62
CA SER A 110 3.78 8.14 -7.43
C SER A 110 2.48 8.13 -8.23
N THR A 111 1.96 6.94 -8.49
CA THR A 111 0.55 6.77 -8.85
C THR A 111 -0.28 6.89 -7.57
N LEU A 112 -1.31 7.73 -7.58
CA LEU A 112 -2.23 7.88 -6.46
C LEU A 112 -3.48 7.04 -6.70
N LEU A 113 -3.79 6.14 -5.77
CA LEU A 113 -4.99 5.33 -5.79
C LEU A 113 -5.82 5.54 -4.52
N GLN A 114 -7.12 5.52 -4.68
CA GLN A 114 -8.09 5.59 -3.60
C GLN A 114 -8.67 4.20 -3.32
N LEU A 115 -8.63 3.77 -2.06
CA LEU A 115 -9.24 2.50 -1.63
C LEU A 115 -10.76 2.60 -1.47
N SER A 116 -11.25 3.75 -1.04
CA SER A 116 -12.64 3.98 -0.69
C SER A 116 -12.94 5.48 -0.66
N GLU A 117 -14.18 5.85 -0.95
CA GLU A 117 -14.68 7.20 -0.69
C GLU A 117 -14.92 7.44 0.81
N PHE A 118 -15.08 6.37 1.59
CA PHE A 118 -15.09 6.46 3.05
C PHE A 118 -13.69 6.66 3.60
N SER A 119 -13.57 7.47 4.63
CA SER A 119 -12.33 7.56 5.41
C SER A 119 -12.11 6.26 6.18
N LEU A 120 -10.96 5.65 6.00
CA LEU A 120 -10.61 4.38 6.63
C LEU A 120 -9.53 4.57 7.69
N PRO A 121 -9.67 3.96 8.88
CA PRO A 121 -8.55 3.86 9.82
C PRO A 121 -7.37 3.15 9.17
N HIS A 122 -6.15 3.52 9.56
CA HIS A 122 -4.90 3.00 8.97
C HIS A 122 -4.83 1.47 8.92
N GLY A 123 -5.15 0.80 10.04
CA GLY A 123 -5.14 -0.66 10.10
C GLY A 123 -6.15 -1.33 9.16
N LEU A 124 -7.36 -0.76 9.04
CA LEU A 124 -8.37 -1.28 8.13
C LEU A 124 -7.98 -1.05 6.67
N ALA A 125 -7.44 0.12 6.35
CA ALA A 125 -6.92 0.41 5.01
C ALA A 125 -5.85 -0.60 4.59
N LYS A 126 -4.95 -0.96 5.50
CA LYS A 126 -3.94 -2.00 5.27
C LYS A 126 -4.56 -3.36 4.94
N VAL A 127 -5.51 -3.81 5.75
CA VAL A 127 -6.19 -5.10 5.54
C VAL A 127 -6.95 -5.11 4.21
N ILE A 128 -7.68 -4.04 3.90
CA ILE A 128 -8.41 -3.90 2.63
C ILE A 128 -7.45 -3.94 1.44
N LEU A 129 -6.33 -3.22 1.51
CA LEU A 129 -5.34 -3.23 0.44
C LEU A 129 -4.77 -4.64 0.21
N ILE A 130 -4.39 -5.35 1.26
CA ILE A 130 -3.85 -6.70 1.17
C ILE A 130 -4.90 -7.66 0.58
N GLU A 131 -6.15 -7.58 1.01
CA GLU A 131 -7.25 -8.36 0.45
C GLU A 131 -7.44 -8.05 -1.04
N GLN A 132 -7.47 -6.78 -1.44
CA GLN A 132 -7.63 -6.39 -2.84
C GLN A 132 -6.44 -6.80 -3.71
N LEU A 133 -5.23 -6.81 -3.18
CA LEU A 133 -4.06 -7.35 -3.87
C LEU A 133 -4.20 -8.85 -4.11
N TYR A 134 -4.63 -9.61 -3.11
CA TYR A 134 -4.91 -11.03 -3.27
C TYR A 134 -6.04 -11.28 -4.28
N ARG A 135 -7.11 -10.50 -4.20
CA ARG A 135 -8.23 -10.56 -5.16
C ARG A 135 -7.75 -10.30 -6.59
N ALA A 136 -6.93 -9.28 -6.79
CA ALA A 136 -6.36 -8.96 -8.09
C ALA A 136 -5.50 -10.10 -8.64
N VAL A 137 -4.64 -10.68 -7.82
CA VAL A 137 -3.83 -11.85 -8.19
C VAL A 137 -4.74 -13.04 -8.54
N SER A 138 -5.81 -13.26 -7.79
CA SER A 138 -6.79 -14.32 -8.07
C SER A 138 -7.48 -14.13 -9.42
N ILE A 139 -7.84 -12.89 -9.76
CA ILE A 139 -8.42 -12.55 -11.07
C ILE A 139 -7.40 -12.83 -12.18
N ILE A 140 -6.17 -12.39 -12.04
CA ILE A 140 -5.10 -12.59 -13.03
C ILE A 140 -4.85 -14.09 -13.27
N LYS A 141 -4.87 -14.89 -12.21
CA LYS A 141 -4.65 -16.34 -12.28
C LYS A 141 -5.88 -17.15 -12.65
N GLY A 142 -7.06 -16.53 -12.74
CA GLY A 142 -8.32 -17.23 -13.02
C GLY A 142 -8.80 -18.11 -11.84
N LEU A 143 -8.44 -17.78 -10.61
CA LEU A 143 -8.89 -18.50 -9.41
C LEU A 143 -10.32 -18.10 -9.02
N PRO A 144 -11.12 -19.00 -8.41
CA PRO A 144 -12.53 -18.76 -8.12
C PRO A 144 -12.78 -17.92 -6.86
N TYR A 145 -11.93 -16.99 -6.55
CA TYR A 145 -12.06 -16.11 -5.37
C TYR A 145 -12.96 -14.91 -5.64
N HIS A 146 -12.73 -14.21 -6.76
CA HIS A 146 -13.55 -13.07 -7.15
C HIS A 146 -14.87 -13.52 -7.78
N ARG A 147 -15.97 -12.95 -7.29
CA ARG A 147 -17.29 -13.09 -7.88
C ARG A 147 -17.82 -11.71 -8.22
N SER A 148 -18.14 -11.48 -9.47
CA SER A 148 -18.82 -10.27 -9.95
C SER A 148 -20.30 -10.32 -9.66
#